data_ca271e1ac6d823c8377f86611c95023d
#
_entry.id   ca271e1ac6d823c8377f86611c95023d
#
_cell.length_a   1.000
_cell.length_b   1.000
_cell.length_c   1.000
_cell.angle_alpha   90.00
_cell.angle_beta   90.00
_cell.angle_gamma   90.00
#
_symmetry.space_group_name_H-M   'P 1'
#
loop_
_entity.id
_entity.type
_entity.pdbx_description
1 polymer ?
#
loop_
_entity_poly.entity_id
_entity_poly.type
_entity_poly.pdbx_seq_one_letter_code
_entity_poly.pdbx_strand_id
1 'polypeptide(L)'
;MTERNEGQAQRGQDQRKQSQGKQCQKKQPRLLPPSALELLKAPGCRKYIRFADGKTVLFPSLSSPDGQILALALEEEHTEAGRALLDALWFSHPVCVILDDGNRIQGYRMEVYRCHIAGPLFLKKLLEVRAEDPEKDMASAWELHFLEEEELTKEKRAALLGAAPADRAEIPEWHLDHPALHGQTGR
;
A
#
# COMPACT_ATOMS: atom_id res chain seq x y z
N MET A 1 -38.35 -63.31 15.43
CA MET A 1 -38.26 -62.03 16.18
C MET A 1 -36.81 -61.61 16.18
N THR A 2 -36.48 -60.60 15.40
CA THR A 2 -35.42 -59.62 15.63
C THR A 2 -35.27 -58.74 14.38
N GLU A 3 -36.09 -57.71 14.33
CA GLU A 3 -35.85 -56.59 13.42
C GLU A 3 -34.83 -55.69 14.06
N ARG A 4 -33.74 -55.39 13.34
CA ARG A 4 -32.66 -54.49 13.79
C ARG A 4 -32.40 -53.43 12.72
N ASN A 5 -32.97 -52.29 12.92
CA ASN A 5 -32.37 -50.96 12.92
C ASN A 5 -31.30 -50.69 11.84
N GLU A 6 -31.73 -50.32 10.62
CA GLU A 6 -30.89 -49.82 9.49
C GLU A 6 -31.15 -48.32 9.18
N GLY A 7 -31.49 -47.51 10.17
CA GLY A 7 -31.97 -46.12 9.94
C GLY A 7 -31.00 -44.98 10.27
N GLN A 8 -29.77 -45.21 10.68
CA GLN A 8 -28.90 -44.14 11.19
C GLN A 8 -27.63 -43.82 10.39
N ALA A 9 -27.34 -44.50 9.30
CA ALA A 9 -26.10 -44.30 8.55
C ALA A 9 -26.18 -43.25 7.41
N GLN A 10 -27.37 -42.73 7.04
CA GLN A 10 -27.51 -41.84 5.87
C GLN A 10 -27.57 -40.32 6.17
N ARG A 11 -27.63 -39.94 7.45
CA ARG A 11 -27.69 -38.48 7.80
C ARG A 11 -26.33 -37.79 7.93
N GLY A 12 -25.23 -38.50 7.85
CA GLY A 12 -23.88 -37.95 8.04
C GLY A 12 -23.16 -37.48 6.76
N GLN A 13 -23.68 -37.77 5.57
CA GLN A 13 -22.98 -37.48 4.33
C GLN A 13 -23.45 -36.20 3.62
N ASP A 14 -24.60 -35.66 3.92
CA ASP A 14 -25.13 -34.45 3.25
C ASP A 14 -24.62 -33.13 3.85
N GLN A 15 -24.03 -33.13 5.04
CA GLN A 15 -23.51 -31.88 5.63
C GLN A 15 -22.06 -31.54 5.20
N ARG A 16 -21.35 -32.47 4.54
CA ARG A 16 -19.96 -32.21 4.07
C ARG A 16 -19.86 -31.56 2.67
N LYS A 17 -20.95 -31.41 1.94
CA LYS A 17 -20.93 -30.87 0.56
C LYS A 17 -21.25 -29.37 0.45
N GLN A 18 -21.56 -28.68 1.55
CA GLN A 18 -21.89 -27.24 1.48
C GLN A 18 -20.77 -26.28 1.87
N SER A 19 -19.58 -26.76 2.22
CA SER A 19 -18.44 -25.91 2.55
C SER A 19 -17.39 -25.77 1.44
N GLN A 20 -17.69 -26.21 0.22
CA GLN A 20 -16.78 -26.00 -0.91
C GLN A 20 -17.21 -24.77 -1.72
N GLY A 21 -16.39 -23.72 -1.62
CA GLY A 21 -16.22 -22.77 -2.72
C GLY A 21 -16.91 -21.44 -2.59
N LYS A 22 -16.69 -20.65 -1.53
CA LYS A 22 -16.53 -19.22 -1.76
C LYS A 22 -15.11 -19.03 -2.31
N GLN A 23 -14.91 -19.36 -3.58
CA GLN A 23 -13.78 -18.83 -4.34
C GLN A 23 -13.90 -17.30 -4.25
N CYS A 24 -12.93 -16.71 -3.54
CA CYS A 24 -12.73 -15.27 -3.53
C CYS A 24 -12.49 -14.89 -5.01
N GLN A 25 -13.54 -14.46 -5.71
CA GLN A 25 -13.41 -13.90 -7.05
C GLN A 25 -12.49 -12.70 -6.89
N LYS A 26 -11.22 -12.85 -7.28
CA LYS A 26 -10.28 -11.72 -7.41
C LYS A 26 -10.96 -10.73 -8.34
N LYS A 27 -11.54 -9.67 -7.78
CA LYS A 27 -12.04 -8.55 -8.57
C LYS A 27 -10.87 -8.08 -9.42
N GLN A 28 -11.04 -8.09 -10.74
CA GLN A 28 -10.05 -7.49 -11.63
C GLN A 28 -9.88 -6.02 -11.22
N PRO A 29 -8.64 -5.53 -11.13
CA PRO A 29 -8.41 -4.14 -10.81
C PRO A 29 -9.12 -3.26 -11.82
N ARG A 30 -9.81 -2.23 -11.34
CA ARG A 30 -10.38 -1.21 -12.21
C ARG A 30 -9.23 -0.42 -12.81
N LEU A 31 -9.35 -0.07 -14.09
CA LEU A 31 -8.36 0.76 -14.75
C LEU A 31 -8.30 2.15 -14.10
N LEU A 32 -7.10 2.71 -14.06
CA LEU A 32 -6.93 4.11 -13.65
C LEU A 32 -7.66 5.03 -14.62
N PRO A 33 -8.36 6.06 -14.12
CA PRO A 33 -9.00 7.03 -14.99
C PRO A 33 -7.94 7.81 -15.77
N PRO A 34 -8.25 8.22 -17.03
CA PRO A 34 -7.32 9.02 -17.84
C PRO A 34 -6.83 10.29 -17.15
N SER A 35 -7.70 10.93 -16.36
CA SER A 35 -7.37 12.11 -15.55
C SER A 35 -6.22 11.87 -14.57
N ALA A 36 -6.16 10.69 -13.93
CA ALA A 36 -5.06 10.32 -13.05
C ALA A 36 -3.75 10.17 -13.81
N LEU A 37 -3.79 9.53 -14.99
CA LEU A 37 -2.61 9.33 -15.82
C LEU A 37 -2.05 10.64 -16.39
N GLU A 38 -2.93 11.58 -16.72
CA GLU A 38 -2.54 12.93 -17.15
C GLU A 38 -1.85 13.70 -16.01
N LEU A 39 -2.46 13.70 -14.81
CA LEU A 39 -1.89 14.38 -13.64
C LEU A 39 -0.54 13.78 -13.22
N LEU A 40 -0.39 12.46 -13.24
CA LEU A 40 0.88 11.80 -12.91
C LEU A 40 2.04 12.21 -13.82
N LYS A 41 1.73 12.55 -15.08
CA LYS A 41 2.72 12.98 -16.08
C LYS A 41 2.95 14.49 -16.09
N ALA A 42 2.10 15.26 -15.39
CA ALA A 42 2.22 16.70 -15.36
C ALA A 42 3.53 17.13 -14.66
N PRO A 43 4.29 18.07 -15.26
CA PRO A 43 5.51 18.59 -14.63
C PRO A 43 5.18 19.19 -13.26
N GLY A 44 5.98 18.86 -12.24
CA GLY A 44 5.80 19.38 -10.89
C GLY A 44 4.59 18.83 -10.14
N CYS A 45 3.92 17.79 -10.64
CA CYS A 45 2.82 17.14 -9.92
C CYS A 45 3.29 16.60 -8.57
N ARG A 46 2.70 17.12 -7.51
CA ARG A 46 2.89 16.63 -6.15
C ARG A 46 1.95 15.45 -5.91
N LYS A 47 2.48 14.38 -5.30
CA LYS A 47 1.81 13.11 -5.16
C LYS A 47 1.74 12.73 -3.69
N TYR A 48 0.54 12.70 -3.13
CA TYR A 48 0.33 12.43 -1.72
C TYR A 48 -0.50 11.18 -1.51
N ILE A 49 -0.31 10.53 -0.37
CA ILE A 49 -1.21 9.49 0.13
C ILE A 49 -1.73 9.93 1.49
N ARG A 50 -3.05 9.95 1.62
CA ARG A 50 -3.74 10.14 2.88
C ARG A 50 -4.26 8.81 3.37
N PHE A 51 -3.86 8.46 4.58
CA PHE A 51 -4.23 7.23 5.28
C PHE A 51 -5.56 7.37 6.04
N ALA A 52 -6.08 6.25 6.56
CA ALA A 52 -7.35 6.21 7.27
C ALA A 52 -7.35 7.03 8.57
N ASP A 53 -6.20 7.20 9.22
CA ASP A 53 -6.00 8.06 10.40
C ASP A 53 -5.98 9.56 10.10
N GLY A 54 -6.06 9.94 8.81
CA GLY A 54 -6.02 11.31 8.33
C GLY A 54 -4.62 11.84 8.04
N LYS A 55 -3.55 11.13 8.40
CA LYS A 55 -2.18 11.52 8.04
C LYS A 55 -2.02 11.57 6.53
N THR A 56 -1.30 12.57 6.07
CA THR A 56 -0.99 12.77 4.65
C THR A 56 0.52 12.82 4.46
N VAL A 57 1.02 12.00 3.55
CA VAL A 57 2.45 11.82 3.28
C VAL A 57 2.73 12.07 1.81
N LEU A 58 3.83 12.75 1.50
CA LEU A 58 4.32 13.00 0.14
C LEU A 58 5.09 11.77 -0.36
N PHE A 59 4.70 11.25 -1.54
CA PHE A 59 5.36 10.13 -2.21
C PHE A 59 5.84 10.54 -3.62
N PRO A 60 7.03 11.13 -3.77
CA PRO A 60 7.55 11.53 -5.08
C PRO A 60 7.65 10.34 -6.05
N SER A 61 8.02 9.17 -5.53
CA SER A 61 8.20 7.93 -6.29
C SER A 61 6.91 7.32 -6.86
N LEU A 62 5.73 7.86 -6.53
CA LEU A 62 4.45 7.35 -7.04
C LEU A 62 4.37 7.53 -8.56
N SER A 63 4.14 6.43 -9.28
CA SER A 63 4.00 6.40 -10.74
C SER A 63 2.99 5.33 -11.18
N SER A 64 2.67 5.30 -12.47
CA SER A 64 1.88 4.22 -13.05
C SER A 64 2.75 3.46 -14.07
N PRO A 65 3.27 2.27 -13.71
CA PRO A 65 4.21 1.55 -14.55
C PRO A 65 3.60 0.97 -15.83
N ASP A 66 2.29 0.71 -15.84
CA ASP A 66 1.57 0.06 -16.95
C ASP A 66 0.28 0.78 -17.37
N GLY A 67 -0.06 1.89 -16.72
CA GLY A 67 -1.32 2.62 -16.94
C GLY A 67 -2.54 2.00 -16.27
N GLN A 68 -2.39 0.90 -15.53
CA GLN A 68 -3.50 0.19 -14.88
C GLN A 68 -3.46 0.31 -13.36
N ILE A 69 -2.27 0.25 -12.79
CA ILE A 69 -2.04 0.34 -11.34
C ILE A 69 -1.22 1.59 -10.99
N LEU A 70 -1.24 1.98 -9.73
CA LEU A 70 -0.23 2.86 -9.16
C LEU A 70 0.81 2.04 -8.42
N ALA A 71 2.05 2.50 -8.48
CA ALA A 71 3.13 1.93 -7.71
C ALA A 71 4.00 3.03 -7.10
N LEU A 72 4.49 2.78 -5.89
CA LEU A 72 5.44 3.65 -5.21
C LEU A 72 6.64 2.84 -4.70
N ALA A 73 7.75 3.52 -4.46
CA ALA A 73 8.93 2.96 -3.81
C ALA A 73 9.05 3.53 -2.40
N LEU A 74 9.47 2.69 -1.46
CA LEU A 74 9.98 3.11 -0.15
C LEU A 74 11.48 2.82 -0.09
N GLU A 75 12.28 3.80 0.28
CA GLU A 75 13.71 3.68 0.48
C GLU A 75 14.00 2.92 1.79
N GLU A 76 13.20 3.18 2.83
CA GLU A 76 13.35 2.53 4.14
C GLU A 76 12.02 1.96 4.65
N GLU A 77 12.08 0.73 5.20
CA GLU A 77 10.89 0.03 5.71
C GLU A 77 10.38 0.60 7.05
N HIS A 78 11.31 1.07 7.91
CA HIS A 78 11.00 1.51 9.27
C HIS A 78 10.56 2.97 9.34
N THR A 79 9.75 3.42 8.39
CA THR A 79 9.15 4.75 8.37
C THR A 79 7.70 4.71 8.86
N GLU A 80 7.17 5.85 9.33
CA GLU A 80 5.73 5.97 9.59
C GLU A 80 4.89 5.62 8.35
N ALA A 81 5.36 6.03 7.18
CA ALA A 81 4.70 5.74 5.92
C ALA A 81 4.66 4.23 5.61
N GLY A 82 5.77 3.53 5.85
CA GLY A 82 5.86 2.07 5.68
C GLY A 82 4.89 1.33 6.62
N ARG A 83 4.81 1.74 7.89
CA ARG A 83 3.85 1.19 8.87
C ARG A 83 2.41 1.44 8.43
N ALA A 84 2.09 2.65 8.00
CA ALA A 84 0.74 2.99 7.55
C ALA A 84 0.32 2.22 6.28
N LEU A 85 1.26 1.95 5.36
CA LEU A 85 1.02 1.09 4.20
C LEU A 85 0.79 -0.37 4.61
N LEU A 86 1.56 -0.89 5.58
CA LEU A 86 1.35 -2.24 6.13
C LEU A 86 -0.02 -2.37 6.79
N ASP A 87 -0.42 -1.41 7.60
CA ASP A 87 -1.74 -1.37 8.24
C ASP A 87 -2.85 -1.34 7.18
N ALA A 88 -2.70 -0.49 6.17
CA ALA A 88 -3.65 -0.42 5.07
C ALA A 88 -3.78 -1.75 4.31
N LEU A 89 -2.65 -2.44 4.06
CA LEU A 89 -2.62 -3.74 3.41
C LEU A 89 -3.28 -4.83 4.27
N TRP A 90 -2.93 -4.92 5.55
CA TRP A 90 -3.37 -6.01 6.43
C TRP A 90 -4.83 -5.91 6.83
N PHE A 91 -5.31 -4.68 7.05
CA PHE A 91 -6.69 -4.42 7.47
C PHE A 91 -7.59 -4.02 6.31
N SER A 92 -7.07 -4.03 5.06
CA SER A 92 -7.79 -3.62 3.84
C SER A 92 -8.40 -2.23 3.98
N HIS A 93 -7.69 -1.33 4.67
CA HIS A 93 -8.10 0.06 4.77
C HIS A 93 -7.74 0.78 3.47
N PRO A 94 -8.72 1.38 2.77
CA PRO A 94 -8.41 2.14 1.57
C PRO A 94 -7.62 3.41 1.94
N VAL A 95 -6.74 3.79 1.04
CA VAL A 95 -5.99 5.05 1.10
C VAL A 95 -6.51 6.01 0.04
N CYS A 96 -6.32 7.31 0.22
CA CYS A 96 -6.61 8.30 -0.81
C CYS A 96 -5.30 8.82 -1.41
N VAL A 97 -5.05 8.48 -2.66
CA VAL A 97 -3.98 9.11 -3.46
C VAL A 97 -4.47 10.47 -3.93
N ILE A 98 -3.68 11.51 -3.69
CA ILE A 98 -4.01 12.87 -4.07
C ILE A 98 -2.92 13.37 -5.02
N LEU A 99 -3.34 13.82 -6.20
CA LEU A 99 -2.49 14.37 -7.24
C LEU A 99 -2.76 15.87 -7.37
N ASP A 100 -1.70 16.69 -7.31
CA ASP A 100 -1.78 18.15 -7.35
C ASP A 100 -0.72 18.70 -8.32
N ASP A 101 -1.15 19.22 -9.47
CA ASP A 101 -0.28 19.86 -10.48
C ASP A 101 -0.17 21.39 -10.29
N GLY A 102 -0.72 21.91 -9.19
CA GLY A 102 -0.79 23.34 -8.90
C GLY A 102 -2.06 24.02 -9.44
N ASN A 103 -2.65 23.51 -10.52
CA ASN A 103 -3.90 24.02 -11.11
C ASN A 103 -5.09 23.11 -10.73
N ARG A 104 -4.87 21.80 -10.70
CA ARG A 104 -5.88 20.80 -10.42
C ARG A 104 -5.44 19.93 -9.25
N ILE A 105 -6.36 19.67 -8.32
CA ILE A 105 -6.16 18.72 -7.23
C ILE A 105 -7.26 17.68 -7.31
N GLN A 106 -6.88 16.41 -7.38
CA GLN A 106 -7.82 15.32 -7.51
C GLN A 106 -7.46 14.16 -6.60
N GLY A 107 -8.46 13.57 -5.96
CA GLY A 107 -8.32 12.43 -5.07
C GLY A 107 -8.78 11.13 -5.74
N TYR A 108 -8.09 10.05 -5.41
CA TYR A 108 -8.39 8.70 -5.90
C TYR A 108 -8.33 7.75 -4.72
N ARG A 109 -9.45 7.09 -4.43
CA ARG A 109 -9.49 6.05 -3.41
C ARG A 109 -8.86 4.78 -3.96
N MET A 110 -7.89 4.25 -3.25
CA MET A 110 -7.08 3.11 -3.68
C MET A 110 -7.07 2.02 -2.62
N GLU A 111 -6.93 0.79 -3.05
CA GLU A 111 -6.60 -0.36 -2.22
C GLU A 111 -5.08 -0.58 -2.26
N VAL A 112 -4.43 -0.70 -1.11
CA VAL A 112 -3.05 -1.19 -1.04
C VAL A 112 -3.12 -2.70 -1.24
N TYR A 113 -2.70 -3.14 -2.44
CA TYR A 113 -2.91 -4.53 -2.87
C TYR A 113 -1.77 -5.45 -2.47
N ARG A 114 -0.53 -5.00 -2.63
CA ARG A 114 0.66 -5.83 -2.38
C ARG A 114 1.92 -5.01 -2.11
N CYS A 115 2.78 -5.56 -1.24
CA CYS A 115 4.17 -5.16 -1.07
C CYS A 115 5.07 -6.13 -1.85
N HIS A 116 6.01 -5.60 -2.63
CA HIS A 116 6.99 -6.33 -3.42
C HIS A 116 8.40 -6.02 -2.91
N ILE A 117 9.10 -7.04 -2.45
CA ILE A 117 10.52 -6.97 -2.06
C ILE A 117 11.44 -7.55 -3.13
N ALA A 118 10.87 -8.09 -4.20
CA ALA A 118 11.55 -8.65 -5.36
C ALA A 118 10.55 -8.77 -6.53
N GLY A 119 11.06 -9.14 -7.71
CA GLY A 119 10.23 -9.43 -8.89
C GLY A 119 10.09 -8.25 -9.85
N PRO A 120 9.25 -8.39 -10.91
CA PRO A 120 9.24 -7.44 -12.03
C PRO A 120 8.86 -6.01 -11.63
N LEU A 121 7.86 -5.83 -10.76
CA LEU A 121 7.43 -4.50 -10.33
C LEU A 121 8.50 -3.84 -9.46
N PHE A 122 9.09 -4.60 -8.52
CA PHE A 122 10.20 -4.13 -7.69
C PHE A 122 11.37 -3.63 -8.58
N LEU A 123 11.82 -4.48 -9.52
CA LEU A 123 12.92 -4.13 -10.41
C LEU A 123 12.62 -2.89 -11.26
N LYS A 124 11.39 -2.78 -11.78
CA LYS A 124 10.97 -1.61 -12.55
C LYS A 124 11.02 -0.34 -11.71
N LYS A 125 10.51 -0.38 -10.48
CA LYS A 125 10.55 0.77 -9.57
C LYS A 125 11.99 1.12 -9.15
N LEU A 126 12.83 0.13 -8.92
CA LEU A 126 14.25 0.36 -8.61
C LEU A 126 14.95 1.09 -9.77
N LEU A 127 14.68 0.71 -11.02
CA LEU A 127 15.24 1.40 -12.18
C LEU A 127 14.71 2.83 -12.32
N GLU A 128 13.44 3.09 -12.00
CA GLU A 128 12.89 4.45 -11.96
C GLU A 128 13.61 5.32 -10.91
N VAL A 129 13.79 4.80 -9.68
CA VAL A 129 14.47 5.51 -8.59
C VAL A 129 15.93 5.80 -8.96
N ARG A 130 16.64 4.82 -9.51
CA ARG A 130 18.06 4.97 -9.93
C ARG A 130 18.25 5.83 -11.17
N ALA A 131 17.23 6.03 -11.98
CA ALA A 131 17.27 6.98 -13.09
C ALA A 131 17.31 8.43 -12.61
N GLU A 132 16.72 8.73 -11.44
CA GLU A 132 16.78 10.04 -10.79
C GLU A 132 18.06 10.22 -9.98
N ASP A 133 18.49 9.18 -9.26
CA ASP A 133 19.69 9.16 -8.45
C ASP A 133 20.31 7.73 -8.47
N PRO A 134 21.44 7.50 -9.16
CA PRO A 134 22.04 6.18 -9.29
C PRO A 134 22.48 5.51 -7.98
N GLU A 135 22.76 6.30 -6.94
CA GLU A 135 23.18 5.79 -5.63
C GLU A 135 22.01 5.38 -4.73
N LYS A 136 20.79 5.77 -5.12
CA LYS A 136 19.59 5.40 -4.36
C LYS A 136 19.27 3.93 -4.48
N ASP A 137 18.82 3.38 -3.35
CA ASP A 137 18.26 2.04 -3.25
C ASP A 137 16.82 2.12 -2.72
N MET A 138 16.14 1.00 -2.70
CA MET A 138 14.81 0.91 -2.14
C MET A 138 14.59 -0.41 -1.41
N ALA A 139 13.87 -0.35 -0.30
CA ALA A 139 13.52 -1.52 0.49
C ALA A 139 12.33 -2.29 -0.12
N SER A 140 11.33 -1.56 -0.65
CA SER A 140 10.11 -2.18 -1.14
C SER A 140 9.40 -1.33 -2.21
N ALA A 141 8.64 -2.02 -3.06
CA ALA A 141 7.69 -1.41 -3.99
C ALA A 141 6.25 -1.80 -3.59
N TRP A 142 5.35 -0.84 -3.63
CA TRP A 142 3.97 -1.02 -3.21
C TRP A 142 3.04 -0.83 -4.39
N GLU A 143 2.12 -1.78 -4.56
CA GLU A 143 1.12 -1.82 -5.61
C GLU A 143 -0.23 -1.35 -5.06
N LEU A 144 -0.86 -0.38 -5.74
CA LEU A 144 -2.16 0.15 -5.38
C LEU A 144 -3.14 -0.01 -6.54
N HIS A 145 -4.35 -0.48 -6.22
CA HIS A 145 -5.44 -0.67 -7.17
C HIS A 145 -6.50 0.40 -7.02
N PHE A 146 -6.97 0.93 -8.14
CA PHE A 146 -7.99 1.95 -8.18
C PHE A 146 -9.36 1.40 -7.76
N LEU A 147 -10.04 2.12 -6.86
CA LEU A 147 -11.40 1.81 -6.42
C LEU A 147 -12.41 2.80 -7.01
N GLU A 148 -12.21 4.09 -6.74
CA GLU A 148 -13.12 5.17 -7.16
C GLU A 148 -12.43 6.54 -7.07
N GLU A 149 -12.98 7.55 -7.74
CA GLU A 149 -12.58 8.94 -7.54
C GLU A 149 -13.10 9.45 -6.18
N GLU A 150 -12.30 10.28 -5.51
CA GLU A 150 -12.65 10.85 -4.21
C GLU A 150 -12.72 12.38 -4.29
N GLU A 151 -13.85 12.96 -3.90
CA GLU A 151 -13.99 14.41 -3.81
C GLU A 151 -13.16 14.95 -2.64
N LEU A 152 -12.35 15.98 -2.91
CA LEU A 152 -11.51 16.62 -1.91
C LEU A 152 -12.22 17.82 -1.31
N THR A 153 -12.54 17.75 -0.03
CA THR A 153 -13.07 18.88 0.73
C THR A 153 -11.98 19.93 0.98
N LYS A 154 -12.39 21.15 1.40
CA LYS A 154 -11.45 22.24 1.73
C LYS A 154 -10.48 21.85 2.84
N GLU A 155 -10.96 21.11 3.85
CA GLU A 155 -10.17 20.63 4.98
C GLU A 155 -9.10 19.62 4.53
N LYS A 156 -9.48 18.70 3.63
CA LYS A 156 -8.56 17.72 3.05
C LYS A 156 -7.44 18.39 2.25
N ARG A 157 -7.77 19.46 1.52
CA ARG A 157 -6.77 20.25 0.77
C ARG A 157 -5.81 20.98 1.71
N ALA A 158 -6.32 21.56 2.81
CA ALA A 158 -5.49 22.26 3.77
C ALA A 158 -4.47 21.35 4.45
N ALA A 159 -4.81 20.06 4.69
CA ALA A 159 -3.92 19.07 5.27
C ALA A 159 -2.69 18.76 4.41
N LEU A 160 -2.74 19.01 3.08
CA LEU A 160 -1.60 18.78 2.18
C LEU A 160 -0.42 19.71 2.44
N LEU A 161 -0.67 20.91 2.97
CA LEU A 161 0.37 21.90 3.24
C LEU A 161 1.37 21.47 4.33
N GLY A 162 0.98 20.55 5.20
CA GLY A 162 1.81 20.02 6.28
C GLY A 162 2.37 18.61 6.03
N ALA A 163 2.15 18.05 4.82
CA ALA A 163 2.58 16.68 4.53
C ALA A 163 4.10 16.53 4.53
N ALA A 164 4.60 15.57 5.28
CA ALA A 164 6.02 15.23 5.32
C ALA A 164 6.39 14.23 4.21
N PRO A 165 7.68 14.21 3.77
CA PRO A 165 8.18 13.15 2.89
C PRO A 165 8.06 11.76 3.51
N ALA A 166 7.81 10.75 2.66
CA ALA A 166 7.63 9.37 3.09
C ALA A 166 8.89 8.74 3.70
N ASP A 167 10.06 9.17 3.22
CA ASP A 167 11.37 8.54 3.51
C ASP A 167 12.05 9.17 4.72
N ARG A 168 11.32 9.89 5.55
CA ARG A 168 11.87 10.37 6.83
C ARG A 168 11.95 9.19 7.79
N ALA A 169 13.18 8.65 7.94
CA ALA A 169 13.45 7.60 8.91
C ALA A 169 13.14 8.07 10.33
N GLU A 170 12.31 7.30 11.03
CA GLU A 170 12.26 7.40 12.49
C GLU A 170 13.43 6.58 13.03
N ILE A 171 14.36 7.24 13.73
CA ILE A 171 15.35 6.53 14.52
C ILE A 171 14.57 5.92 15.70
N PRO A 172 14.44 4.58 15.78
CA PRO A 172 13.72 3.97 16.88
C PRO A 172 14.45 4.29 18.18
N GLU A 173 13.79 4.89 19.17
CA GLU A 173 14.36 5.24 20.48
C GLU A 173 15.06 4.06 21.18
N TRP A 174 14.62 2.81 20.91
CA TRP A 174 15.22 1.60 21.47
C TRP A 174 16.68 1.36 21.05
N HIS A 175 17.18 1.99 19.99
CA HIS A 175 18.59 1.93 19.62
C HIS A 175 19.49 2.81 20.50
N LEU A 176 18.90 3.78 21.19
CA LEU A 176 19.65 4.73 22.04
C LEU A 176 19.89 4.22 23.46
N ASP A 177 19.07 3.29 23.96
CA ASP A 177 19.05 2.88 25.36
C ASP A 177 19.50 1.42 25.61
N HIS A 178 20.18 0.76 24.69
CA HIS A 178 20.71 -0.57 24.96
C HIS A 178 22.11 -0.47 25.63
N PRO A 179 22.22 -0.57 26.96
CA PRO A 179 23.47 -0.47 27.69
C PRO A 179 24.45 -1.64 27.39
N ALA A 180 23.97 -2.66 26.64
CA ALA A 180 24.76 -3.86 26.34
C ALA A 180 25.86 -3.68 25.27
N LEU A 181 25.89 -2.56 24.54
CA LEU A 181 26.91 -2.35 23.48
C LEU A 181 28.11 -1.48 23.90
N HIS A 182 28.12 -0.91 25.12
CA HIS A 182 29.22 -0.09 25.60
C HIS A 182 30.17 -0.79 26.57
N GLY A 183 30.06 -2.10 26.77
CA GLY A 183 30.75 -2.84 27.79
C GLY A 183 31.74 -3.90 27.35
N GLN A 184 32.54 -3.72 26.32
CA GLN A 184 33.74 -4.56 26.08
C GLN A 184 34.81 -3.88 25.22
N THR A 185 35.32 -2.76 25.70
CA THR A 185 36.68 -2.36 25.34
C THR A 185 37.44 -2.16 26.67
N GLY A 186 38.16 -3.21 27.07
CA GLY A 186 39.06 -3.03 28.21
C GLY A 186 39.43 -4.35 28.88
N ARG A 187 40.42 -5.08 28.35
CA ARG A 187 41.67 -5.56 29.00
C ARG A 187 42.36 -6.56 28.13
#